data_ec3ee5aacc4f02aa05861ef4663a89e9
#
_entry.id   ec3ee5aacc4f02aa05861ef4663a89e9
#
_cell.length_a   1.000
_cell.length_b   1.000
_cell.length_c   1.000
_cell.angle_alpha   90.00
_cell.angle_beta   90.00
_cell.angle_gamma   90.00
#
_symmetry.space_group_name_H-M   'P 1'
#
loop_
_entity.id
_entity.type
_entity.pdbx_description
1 polymer ?
#
loop_
_entity_poly.entity_id
_entity_poly.type
_entity_poly.pdbx_seq_one_letter_code
_entity_poly.pdbx_strand_id
1 'polypeptide(L)'
;MKLVSDIVSLYMTDLHHPLSDMNTFIMANMDAFECIATKLDVREFSSQNVPEEIKSKILEAARLTGSGLNTQHWRFIVIEEERNLKKLAEDSTSGGWVSGANFAIIVLTNPRHKFHMIDAGRVVQDMQLTAWNYGVSSCLFTGVQDEKLRGDFHIPKELNPTIIVGFGFSAREISGKRKNRIPLDELAYYEKYGNPKGA
;
A
#
# COMPACT_ATOMS: atom_id res chain seq x y z
N MET A 1 -3.06 29.07 11.02
CA MET A 1 -3.63 28.16 12.04
C MET A 1 -5.14 27.89 11.86
N LYS A 2 -5.95 28.81 11.38
CA LYS A 2 -7.40 28.62 11.18
C LYS A 2 -7.75 27.67 10.02
N LEU A 3 -6.96 27.63 8.94
CA LEU A 3 -7.21 26.80 7.75
C LEU A 3 -7.06 25.30 8.02
N VAL A 4 -6.19 24.90 8.94
CA VAL A 4 -5.95 23.48 9.28
C VAL A 4 -7.07 22.94 10.18
N SER A 5 -7.64 23.80 11.07
CA SER A 5 -8.78 23.42 11.91
C SER A 5 -10.05 23.21 11.09
N ASP A 6 -10.24 23.99 10.03
CA ASP A 6 -11.42 23.93 9.17
C ASP A 6 -11.41 22.68 8.26
N ILE A 7 -10.22 22.26 7.81
CA ILE A 7 -10.06 21.01 7.04
C ILE A 7 -10.32 19.77 7.92
N VAL A 8 -9.80 19.75 9.15
CA VAL A 8 -10.05 18.66 10.10
C VAL A 8 -11.54 18.61 10.50
N SER A 9 -12.22 19.75 10.62
CA SER A 9 -13.65 19.80 10.93
C SER A 9 -14.52 19.25 9.80
N LEU A 10 -14.14 19.44 8.53
CA LEU A 10 -14.91 18.92 7.39
C LEU A 10 -14.88 17.38 7.30
N TYR A 11 -13.80 16.75 7.78
CA TYR A 11 -13.67 15.29 7.82
C TYR A 11 -14.31 14.61 9.04
N MET A 12 -14.70 15.40 10.06
CA MET A 12 -15.28 14.88 11.31
C MET A 12 -16.81 14.95 11.35
N THR A 13 -17.49 15.63 10.42
CA THR A 13 -18.95 15.85 10.48
C THR A 13 -19.80 14.75 9.81
N ASP A 14 -19.21 13.80 9.07
CA ASP A 14 -19.96 12.73 8.40
C ASP A 14 -20.01 11.39 9.18
N LEU A 15 -19.62 11.36 10.46
CA LEU A 15 -19.60 10.14 11.28
C LEU A 15 -20.87 9.88 12.09
N HIS A 16 -22.02 10.47 11.72
CA HIS A 16 -23.31 10.17 12.38
C HIS A 16 -24.23 9.34 11.48
N HIS A 17 -23.91 8.05 11.30
CA HIS A 17 -24.91 7.04 10.97
C HIS A 17 -25.07 6.06 12.15
N PRO A 18 -26.30 5.67 12.52
CA PRO A 18 -26.52 4.76 13.64
C PRO A 18 -26.01 3.37 13.31
N LEU A 19 -24.98 2.93 14.05
CA LEU A 19 -24.43 1.59 14.02
C LEU A 19 -25.33 0.65 14.83
N SER A 20 -26.39 0.11 14.22
CA SER A 20 -27.02 -1.10 14.69
C SER A 20 -26.85 -2.18 13.63
N ASP A 21 -26.20 -3.30 14.03
CA ASP A 21 -26.10 -4.55 13.32
C ASP A 21 -25.08 -4.64 12.15
N MET A 22 -23.80 -4.60 12.48
CA MET A 22 -22.79 -5.40 11.79
C MET A 22 -21.56 -5.55 12.68
N ASN A 23 -20.98 -6.76 12.72
CA ASN A 23 -19.76 -7.16 13.42
C ASN A 23 -18.84 -5.98 13.68
N THR A 24 -18.58 -5.73 14.95
CA THR A 24 -17.67 -4.70 15.42
C THR A 24 -16.28 -4.98 14.84
N PHE A 25 -16.02 -4.51 13.63
CA PHE A 25 -14.67 -4.31 13.14
C PHE A 25 -14.08 -3.26 14.07
N ILE A 26 -13.30 -3.71 15.04
CA ILE A 26 -12.46 -2.83 15.85
C ILE A 26 -11.52 -2.17 14.83
N MET A 27 -11.91 -0.99 14.37
CA MET A 27 -11.00 -0.09 13.68
C MET A 27 -9.90 0.22 14.69
N ALA A 28 -8.78 -0.51 14.61
CA ALA A 28 -7.61 -0.12 15.35
C ALA A 28 -7.21 1.25 14.83
N ASN A 29 -7.53 2.29 15.60
CA ASN A 29 -7.15 3.66 15.28
C ASN A 29 -5.67 3.83 15.67
N MET A 30 -4.80 3.15 14.92
CA MET A 30 -3.35 3.21 15.11
C MET A 30 -2.84 4.56 14.63
N ASP A 31 -1.90 5.15 15.36
CA ASP A 31 -1.15 6.28 14.83
C ASP A 31 -0.19 5.84 13.70
N ALA A 32 0.37 6.80 12.98
CA ALA A 32 1.25 6.51 11.85
C ALA A 32 2.50 5.72 12.25
N PHE A 33 3.08 5.99 13.43
CA PHE A 33 4.26 5.29 13.91
C PHE A 33 3.91 3.86 14.32
N GLU A 34 2.77 3.64 14.94
CA GLU A 34 2.27 2.32 15.30
C GLU A 34 2.02 1.45 14.07
N CYS A 35 1.41 2.01 13.01
CA CYS A 35 1.27 1.33 11.73
C CYS A 35 2.64 0.93 11.16
N ILE A 36 3.62 1.84 11.15
CA ILE A 36 4.98 1.56 10.67
C ILE A 36 5.65 0.48 11.54
N ALA A 37 5.50 0.54 12.86
CA ALA A 37 6.13 -0.40 13.78
C ALA A 37 5.58 -1.82 13.67
N THR A 38 4.28 -1.96 13.39
CA THR A 38 3.57 -3.25 13.45
C THR A 38 3.32 -3.88 12.08
N LYS A 39 3.21 -3.11 10.98
CA LYS A 39 2.91 -3.61 9.63
C LYS A 39 3.90 -4.68 9.20
N LEU A 40 3.37 -5.83 8.78
CA LEU A 40 4.12 -6.95 8.21
C LEU A 40 3.71 -7.21 6.76
N ASP A 41 4.60 -7.81 5.98
CA ASP A 41 4.27 -8.35 4.67
C ASP A 41 3.62 -9.72 4.81
N VAL A 42 2.42 -9.87 4.24
CA VAL A 42 1.61 -11.09 4.29
C VAL A 42 1.29 -11.54 2.89
N ARG A 43 1.46 -12.83 2.62
CA ARG A 43 1.23 -13.47 1.32
C ARG A 43 0.18 -14.57 1.36
N GLU A 44 -0.39 -14.84 2.52
CA GLU A 44 -1.46 -15.83 2.71
C GLU A 44 -2.70 -15.10 3.22
N PHE A 45 -3.73 -15.06 2.40
CA PHE A 45 -4.95 -14.32 2.69
C PHE A 45 -6.12 -15.25 2.95
N SER A 46 -7.07 -14.80 3.77
CA SER A 46 -8.33 -15.48 3.99
C SER A 46 -9.30 -15.20 2.83
N SER A 47 -10.37 -15.98 2.77
CA SER A 47 -11.47 -15.76 1.80
C SER A 47 -12.39 -14.59 2.15
N GLN A 48 -12.12 -13.87 3.25
CA GLN A 48 -12.94 -12.73 3.67
C GLN A 48 -12.73 -11.56 2.70
N ASN A 49 -13.83 -11.02 2.19
CA ASN A 49 -13.80 -9.87 1.30
C ASN A 49 -13.40 -8.58 2.04
N VAL A 50 -12.51 -7.80 1.44
CA VAL A 50 -12.22 -6.45 1.91
C VAL A 50 -13.38 -5.53 1.47
N PRO A 51 -14.01 -4.81 2.41
CA PRO A 51 -15.10 -3.89 2.09
C PRO A 51 -14.68 -2.81 1.09
N GLU A 52 -15.58 -2.41 0.21
CA GLU A 52 -15.34 -1.41 -0.84
C GLU A 52 -14.91 -0.06 -0.25
N GLU A 53 -15.44 0.29 0.92
CA GLU A 53 -15.03 1.50 1.64
C GLU A 53 -13.53 1.49 1.99
N ILE A 54 -13.00 0.34 2.43
CA ILE A 54 -11.57 0.21 2.76
C ILE A 54 -10.72 0.27 1.50
N LYS A 55 -11.14 -0.39 0.40
CA LYS A 55 -10.46 -0.30 -0.89
C LYS A 55 -10.39 1.15 -1.38
N SER A 56 -11.50 1.87 -1.27
CA SER A 56 -11.57 3.30 -1.60
C SER A 56 -10.63 4.14 -0.75
N LYS A 57 -10.50 3.87 0.55
CA LYS A 57 -9.53 4.56 1.44
C LYS A 57 -8.08 4.28 1.03
N ILE A 58 -7.76 3.05 0.63
CA ILE A 58 -6.42 2.69 0.15
C ILE A 58 -6.09 3.43 -1.14
N LEU A 59 -7.02 3.50 -2.09
CA LEU A 59 -6.84 4.26 -3.34
C LEU A 59 -6.76 5.77 -3.10
N GLU A 60 -7.52 6.30 -2.15
CA GLU A 60 -7.46 7.71 -1.77
C GLU A 60 -6.12 8.06 -1.12
N ALA A 61 -5.55 7.19 -0.28
CA ALA A 61 -4.20 7.37 0.25
C ALA A 61 -3.16 7.46 -0.88
N ALA A 62 -3.29 6.60 -1.89
CA ALA A 62 -2.44 6.66 -3.08
C ALA A 62 -2.60 8.00 -3.84
N ARG A 63 -3.83 8.48 -4.00
CA ARG A 63 -4.12 9.76 -4.66
C ARG A 63 -3.53 10.96 -3.91
N LEU A 64 -3.57 10.91 -2.57
CA LEU A 64 -3.08 11.99 -1.69
C LEU A 64 -1.55 12.00 -1.54
N THR A 65 -0.86 10.95 -1.94
CA THR A 65 0.60 10.87 -1.86
C THR A 65 1.25 12.00 -2.66
N GLY A 66 2.26 12.64 -2.10
CA GLY A 66 3.03 13.67 -2.80
C GLY A 66 3.95 13.08 -3.89
N SER A 67 4.10 13.77 -5.02
CA SER A 67 5.02 13.41 -6.10
C SER A 67 6.06 14.48 -6.40
N GLY A 68 7.17 14.10 -7.00
CA GLY A 68 8.19 15.04 -7.44
C GLY A 68 7.58 16.10 -8.37
N LEU A 69 7.77 17.38 -8.05
CA LEU A 69 7.18 18.51 -8.78
C LEU A 69 5.64 18.45 -8.92
N ASN A 70 4.97 17.71 -8.07
CA ASN A 70 3.51 17.47 -8.09
C ASN A 70 3.01 16.94 -9.44
N THR A 71 3.78 16.09 -10.10
CA THR A 71 3.46 15.58 -11.43
C THR A 71 2.32 14.58 -11.48
N GLN A 72 2.03 13.89 -10.38
CA GLN A 72 0.93 12.94 -10.21
C GLN A 72 0.80 11.97 -11.41
N HIS A 73 1.94 11.46 -11.87
CA HIS A 73 2.11 10.74 -13.13
C HIS A 73 1.70 9.27 -13.08
N TRP A 74 1.41 8.73 -11.87
CA TRP A 74 1.01 7.34 -11.68
C TRP A 74 -0.41 7.05 -12.19
N ARG A 75 -0.64 5.78 -12.52
CA ARG A 75 -1.96 5.21 -12.78
C ARG A 75 -2.06 3.89 -12.05
N PHE A 76 -3.27 3.49 -11.73
CA PHE A 76 -3.54 2.27 -10.97
C PHE A 76 -4.48 1.38 -11.77
N ILE A 77 -4.15 0.08 -11.87
CA ILE A 77 -5.09 -0.94 -12.31
C ILE A 77 -5.49 -1.72 -11.07
N VAL A 78 -6.75 -1.69 -10.71
CA VAL A 78 -7.33 -2.46 -9.60
C VAL A 78 -7.85 -3.77 -10.16
N ILE A 79 -7.42 -4.89 -9.58
CA ILE A 79 -7.73 -6.25 -10.01
C ILE A 79 -8.45 -6.94 -8.85
N GLU A 80 -9.70 -7.34 -9.07
CA GLU A 80 -10.55 -7.96 -8.06
C GLU A 80 -11.08 -9.33 -8.51
N GLU A 81 -11.22 -9.53 -9.81
CA GLU A 81 -11.72 -10.80 -10.34
C GLU A 81 -10.69 -11.91 -10.16
N GLU A 82 -11.11 -13.03 -9.60
CA GLU A 82 -10.25 -14.20 -9.35
C GLU A 82 -9.48 -14.67 -10.60
N ARG A 83 -10.15 -14.66 -11.77
CA ARG A 83 -9.49 -15.01 -13.04
C ARG A 83 -8.34 -14.08 -13.39
N ASN A 84 -8.46 -12.77 -13.10
CA ASN A 84 -7.45 -11.78 -13.37
C ASN A 84 -6.34 -11.80 -12.31
N LEU A 85 -6.64 -12.14 -11.05
CA LEU A 85 -5.63 -12.39 -10.01
C LEU A 85 -4.77 -13.62 -10.34
N LYS A 86 -5.39 -14.70 -10.86
CA LYS A 86 -4.66 -15.87 -11.35
C LYS A 86 -3.76 -15.52 -12.54
N LYS A 87 -4.28 -14.77 -13.50
CA LYS A 87 -3.51 -14.28 -14.64
C LYS A 87 -2.33 -13.40 -14.20
N LEU A 88 -2.54 -12.49 -13.27
CA LEU A 88 -1.48 -11.66 -12.68
C LEU A 88 -0.39 -12.52 -12.00
N ALA A 89 -0.78 -13.59 -11.31
CA ALA A 89 0.16 -14.53 -10.71
C ALA A 89 1.00 -15.26 -11.77
N GLU A 90 0.39 -15.69 -12.89
CA GLU A 90 1.06 -16.32 -14.01
C GLU A 90 2.02 -15.38 -14.76
N ASP A 91 1.72 -14.08 -14.77
CA ASP A 91 2.56 -13.03 -15.39
C ASP A 91 3.72 -12.60 -14.49
N SER A 92 3.77 -13.10 -13.24
CA SER A 92 4.81 -12.75 -12.29
C SER A 92 5.94 -13.79 -12.27
N THR A 93 7.15 -13.33 -11.89
CA THR A 93 8.29 -14.19 -11.59
C THR A 93 8.49 -14.41 -10.08
N SER A 94 7.84 -13.62 -9.24
CA SER A 94 7.98 -13.66 -7.77
C SER A 94 6.68 -13.45 -7.01
N GLY A 95 5.57 -13.20 -7.70
CA GLY A 95 4.27 -12.81 -7.15
C GLY A 95 3.18 -13.89 -7.24
N GLY A 96 3.51 -15.17 -7.46
CA GLY A 96 2.52 -16.25 -7.63
C GLY A 96 1.48 -16.35 -6.51
N TRP A 97 1.81 -15.88 -5.30
CA TRP A 97 0.91 -15.81 -4.15
C TRP A 97 -0.26 -14.82 -4.34
N VAL A 98 -0.16 -13.89 -5.31
CA VAL A 98 -1.20 -12.85 -5.53
C VAL A 98 -2.52 -13.45 -6.00
N SER A 99 -2.50 -14.66 -6.57
CA SER A 99 -3.72 -15.41 -6.92
C SER A 99 -4.66 -15.67 -5.74
N GLY A 100 -4.14 -15.65 -4.51
CA GLY A 100 -4.89 -15.80 -3.28
C GLY A 100 -5.27 -14.47 -2.60
N ALA A 101 -4.90 -13.33 -3.18
CA ALA A 101 -5.27 -12.02 -2.64
C ALA A 101 -6.77 -11.74 -2.86
N ASN A 102 -7.34 -10.87 -2.02
CA ASN A 102 -8.72 -10.41 -2.23
C ASN A 102 -8.80 -9.41 -3.40
N PHE A 103 -7.80 -8.57 -3.53
CA PHE A 103 -7.59 -7.71 -4.68
C PHE A 103 -6.11 -7.36 -4.83
N ALA A 104 -5.73 -6.86 -5.99
CA ALA A 104 -4.38 -6.36 -6.24
C ALA A 104 -4.41 -5.02 -6.96
N ILE A 105 -3.33 -4.25 -6.82
CA ILE A 105 -3.16 -2.98 -7.53
C ILE A 105 -1.83 -3.03 -8.29
N ILE A 106 -1.88 -2.83 -9.61
CA ILE A 106 -0.71 -2.57 -10.43
C ILE A 106 -0.46 -1.06 -10.41
N VAL A 107 0.68 -0.65 -9.88
CA VAL A 107 1.12 0.74 -9.88
C VAL A 107 1.92 1.00 -11.14
N LEU A 108 1.36 1.80 -12.03
CA LEU A 108 1.97 2.23 -13.27
C LEU A 108 2.60 3.60 -13.08
N THR A 109 3.82 3.79 -13.57
CA THR A 109 4.50 5.08 -13.56
C THR A 109 4.96 5.49 -14.94
N ASN A 110 5.12 6.80 -15.15
CA ASN A 110 5.68 7.30 -16.39
C ASN A 110 7.20 7.57 -16.22
N PRO A 111 8.09 6.79 -16.89
CA PRO A 111 9.54 6.90 -16.72
C PRO A 111 10.15 8.21 -17.26
N ARG A 112 9.37 9.05 -17.97
CA ARG A 112 9.80 10.40 -18.36
C ARG A 112 9.97 11.33 -17.15
N HIS A 113 9.32 11.01 -16.01
CA HIS A 113 9.45 11.76 -14.76
C HIS A 113 10.63 11.20 -13.94
N LYS A 114 11.63 12.05 -13.69
CA LYS A 114 12.90 11.67 -13.04
C LYS A 114 12.71 10.92 -11.72
N PHE A 115 11.66 11.24 -10.97
CA PHE A 115 11.41 10.69 -9.62
C PHE A 115 10.39 9.54 -9.61
N HIS A 116 9.99 9.01 -10.76
CA HIS A 116 8.87 8.07 -10.88
C HIS A 116 9.00 6.83 -9.98
N MET A 117 10.21 6.29 -9.79
CA MET A 117 10.45 5.14 -8.91
C MET A 117 10.33 5.50 -7.43
N ILE A 118 10.83 6.69 -7.05
CA ILE A 118 10.70 7.21 -5.67
C ILE A 118 9.23 7.44 -5.35
N ASP A 119 8.52 8.07 -6.26
CA ASP A 119 7.09 8.36 -6.12
C ASP A 119 6.27 7.07 -6.03
N ALA A 120 6.62 6.02 -6.81
CA ALA A 120 5.99 4.70 -6.70
C ALA A 120 6.17 4.07 -5.31
N GLY A 121 7.37 4.13 -4.75
CA GLY A 121 7.64 3.63 -3.40
C GLY A 121 6.81 4.35 -2.33
N ARG A 122 6.67 5.68 -2.45
CA ARG A 122 5.84 6.48 -1.54
C ARG A 122 4.37 6.09 -1.62
N VAL A 123 3.81 6.03 -2.82
CA VAL A 123 2.42 5.61 -3.06
C VAL A 123 2.13 4.24 -2.45
N VAL A 124 3.01 3.27 -2.69
CA VAL A 124 2.82 1.91 -2.17
C VAL A 124 2.88 1.90 -0.65
N GLN A 125 3.81 2.64 -0.04
CA GLN A 125 3.90 2.72 1.42
C GLN A 125 2.63 3.32 2.04
N ASP A 126 2.09 4.40 1.47
CA ASP A 126 0.87 5.04 1.95
C ASP A 126 -0.35 4.10 1.83
N MET A 127 -0.48 3.39 0.69
CA MET A 127 -1.51 2.36 0.52
C MET A 127 -1.40 1.23 1.56
N GLN A 128 -0.18 0.71 1.79
CA GLN A 128 0.04 -0.40 2.69
C GLN A 128 -0.20 -0.02 4.17
N LEU A 129 0.19 1.18 4.59
CA LEU A 129 -0.06 1.67 5.95
C LEU A 129 -1.55 1.93 6.17
N THR A 130 -2.22 2.53 5.18
CA THR A 130 -3.68 2.72 5.22
C THR A 130 -4.40 1.37 5.33
N ALA A 131 -4.05 0.40 4.49
CA ALA A 131 -4.62 -0.94 4.57
C ALA A 131 -4.43 -1.56 5.96
N TRP A 132 -3.21 -1.48 6.50
CA TRP A 132 -2.86 -2.03 7.80
C TRP A 132 -3.66 -1.41 8.95
N ASN A 133 -3.88 -0.09 8.91
CA ASN A 133 -4.72 0.60 9.89
C ASN A 133 -6.18 0.08 9.93
N TYR A 134 -6.65 -0.46 8.81
CA TYR A 134 -7.98 -1.11 8.71
C TYR A 134 -7.92 -2.63 8.85
N GLY A 135 -6.81 -3.19 9.35
CA GLY A 135 -6.64 -4.64 9.54
C GLY A 135 -6.40 -5.42 8.25
N VAL A 136 -6.29 -4.73 7.11
CA VAL A 136 -6.01 -5.36 5.81
C VAL A 136 -4.51 -5.52 5.62
N SER A 137 -4.08 -6.74 5.45
CA SER A 137 -2.69 -7.10 5.18
C SER A 137 -2.34 -6.92 3.72
N SER A 138 -1.05 -6.79 3.42
CA SER A 138 -0.55 -6.65 2.05
C SER A 138 0.86 -7.16 1.90
N CYS A 139 1.23 -7.46 0.67
CA CYS A 139 2.62 -7.64 0.25
C CYS A 139 2.80 -7.09 -1.16
N LEU A 140 4.01 -6.68 -1.49
CA LEU A 140 4.36 -6.19 -2.82
C LEU A 140 5.34 -7.12 -3.55
N PHE A 141 5.37 -7.01 -4.87
CA PHE A 141 6.41 -7.59 -5.73
C PHE A 141 6.66 -6.71 -6.96
N THR A 142 7.81 -6.93 -7.61
CA THR A 142 8.23 -6.20 -8.82
C THR A 142 8.63 -7.13 -9.96
N GLY A 143 8.80 -8.43 -9.67
CA GLY A 143 9.21 -9.40 -10.67
C GLY A 143 8.04 -9.81 -11.57
N VAL A 144 8.05 -9.34 -12.83
CA VAL A 144 7.00 -9.60 -13.82
C VAL A 144 7.60 -10.00 -15.17
N GLN A 145 6.80 -10.72 -15.97
CA GLN A 145 7.03 -10.95 -17.39
C GLN A 145 6.43 -9.77 -18.17
N ASP A 146 7.20 -8.71 -18.39
CA ASP A 146 6.71 -7.37 -18.80
C ASP A 146 5.79 -7.42 -20.01
N GLU A 147 6.21 -8.09 -21.10
CA GLU A 147 5.39 -8.13 -22.33
C GLU A 147 4.07 -8.88 -22.13
N LYS A 148 4.07 -9.97 -21.37
CA LYS A 148 2.88 -10.74 -21.07
C LYS A 148 1.91 -9.94 -20.21
N LEU A 149 2.40 -9.34 -19.12
CA LEU A 149 1.61 -8.48 -18.26
C LEU A 149 0.98 -7.30 -19.03
N ARG A 150 1.75 -6.68 -19.92
CA ARG A 150 1.24 -5.57 -20.76
C ARG A 150 0.13 -6.04 -21.70
N GLY A 151 0.29 -7.19 -22.32
CA GLY A 151 -0.72 -7.77 -23.20
C GLY A 151 -2.02 -8.08 -22.46
N ASP A 152 -1.90 -8.75 -21.32
CA ASP A 152 -3.02 -9.26 -20.55
C ASP A 152 -3.82 -8.14 -19.83
N PHE A 153 -3.14 -7.06 -19.42
CA PHE A 153 -3.77 -5.91 -18.73
C PHE A 153 -3.81 -4.63 -19.57
N HIS A 154 -3.54 -4.71 -20.87
CA HIS A 154 -3.60 -3.59 -21.83
C HIS A 154 -2.80 -2.36 -21.37
N ILE A 155 -1.60 -2.59 -20.81
CA ILE A 155 -0.75 -1.52 -20.28
C ILE A 155 -0.06 -0.78 -21.43
N PRO A 156 -0.26 0.55 -21.57
CA PRO A 156 0.41 1.34 -22.59
C PRO A 156 1.94 1.28 -22.50
N LYS A 157 2.62 1.34 -23.65
CA LYS A 157 4.09 1.23 -23.72
C LYS A 157 4.82 2.34 -22.98
N GLU A 158 4.21 3.53 -22.87
CA GLU A 158 4.76 4.70 -22.19
C GLU A 158 4.67 4.63 -20.65
N LEU A 159 3.94 3.66 -20.10
CA LEU A 159 3.82 3.45 -18.66
C LEU A 159 4.57 2.19 -18.23
N ASN A 160 5.28 2.26 -17.12
CA ASN A 160 5.94 1.12 -16.50
C ASN A 160 5.07 0.48 -15.42
N PRO A 161 4.83 -0.85 -15.46
CA PRO A 161 4.34 -1.58 -14.30
C PRO A 161 5.47 -1.67 -13.27
N THR A 162 5.46 -0.75 -12.31
CA THR A 162 6.60 -0.52 -11.42
C THR A 162 6.57 -1.41 -10.19
N ILE A 163 5.40 -1.49 -9.55
CA ILE A 163 5.19 -2.29 -8.33
C ILE A 163 3.77 -2.87 -8.39
N ILE A 164 3.62 -4.09 -7.93
CA ILE A 164 2.31 -4.71 -7.76
C ILE A 164 2.11 -5.03 -6.29
N VAL A 165 0.94 -4.71 -5.76
CA VAL A 165 0.59 -4.93 -4.35
C VAL A 165 -0.67 -5.78 -4.28
N GLY A 166 -0.60 -6.92 -3.58
CA GLY A 166 -1.77 -7.73 -3.24
C GLY A 166 -2.24 -7.41 -1.83
N PHE A 167 -3.56 -7.41 -1.64
CA PHE A 167 -4.25 -7.06 -0.40
C PHE A 167 -5.27 -8.13 0.00
N GLY A 168 -5.50 -8.28 1.30
CA GLY A 168 -6.51 -9.15 1.86
C GLY A 168 -6.37 -9.26 3.38
N PHE A 169 -7.35 -9.83 4.05
CA PHE A 169 -7.19 -10.18 5.45
C PHE A 169 -6.26 -11.39 5.59
N SER A 170 -5.38 -11.38 6.59
CA SER A 170 -4.47 -12.51 6.80
C SER A 170 -5.22 -13.80 7.08
N ALA A 171 -4.76 -14.91 6.47
CA ALA A 171 -5.28 -16.25 6.77
C ALA A 171 -4.84 -16.77 8.15
N ARG A 172 -3.81 -16.16 8.73
CA ARG A 172 -3.25 -16.55 10.03
C ARG A 172 -3.27 -15.36 10.98
N GLU A 173 -3.34 -15.63 12.27
CA GLU A 173 -3.17 -14.59 13.28
C GLU A 173 -1.77 -13.98 13.16
N ILE A 174 -1.72 -12.65 13.05
CA ILE A 174 -0.48 -11.88 12.96
C ILE A 174 -0.26 -11.26 14.33
N SER A 175 0.21 -12.06 15.28
CA SER A 175 0.52 -11.56 16.62
C SER A 175 2.01 -11.54 16.88
N GLY A 176 2.48 -10.46 17.51
CA GLY A 176 3.70 -10.42 18.31
C GLY A 176 5.05 -10.58 17.62
N LYS A 177 5.13 -10.64 16.29
CA LYS A 177 6.44 -10.74 15.62
C LYS A 177 7.16 -9.40 15.64
N ARG A 178 8.15 -9.29 16.50
CA ARG A 178 9.06 -8.13 16.50
C ARG A 178 9.85 -8.10 15.19
N LYS A 179 9.88 -6.93 14.55
CA LYS A 179 10.71 -6.72 13.36
C LYS A 179 12.19 -6.83 13.75
N ASN A 180 12.91 -7.69 13.05
CA ASN A 180 14.38 -7.69 13.17
C ASN A 180 14.89 -6.53 12.29
N ARG A 181 15.51 -5.55 12.93
CA ARG A 181 16.08 -4.35 12.26
C ARG A 181 17.45 -4.07 12.86
N ILE A 182 18.32 -3.54 12.04
CA ILE A 182 19.63 -3.02 12.45
C ILE A 182 19.39 -1.92 13.49
N PRO A 183 20.19 -1.86 14.57
CA PRO A 183 20.13 -0.79 15.57
C PRO A 183 20.26 0.60 14.97
N LEU A 184 19.57 1.58 15.55
CA LEU A 184 19.49 2.92 14.98
C LEU A 184 20.85 3.63 14.93
N ASP A 185 21.72 3.37 15.91
CA ASP A 185 23.07 3.91 16.00
C ASP A 185 24.03 3.39 14.92
N GLU A 186 23.71 2.24 14.32
CA GLU A 186 24.42 1.75 13.13
C GLU A 186 23.91 2.38 11.81
N LEU A 187 22.74 3.03 11.83
CA LEU A 187 22.08 3.59 10.65
C LEU A 187 22.18 5.11 10.58
N ALA A 188 22.26 5.79 11.72
CA ALA A 188 22.19 7.25 11.79
C ALA A 188 23.53 7.85 12.18
N TYR A 189 24.05 8.70 11.32
CA TYR A 189 25.26 9.51 11.54
C TYR A 189 24.88 10.98 11.61
N TYR A 190 25.62 11.75 12.41
CA TYR A 190 25.32 13.16 12.66
C TYR A 190 26.34 14.07 11.98
N GLU A 191 25.83 15.03 11.21
CA GLU A 191 26.59 16.01 10.42
C GLU A 191 27.44 15.39 9.29
N LYS A 192 28.18 14.30 9.52
CA LYS A 192 29.00 13.60 8.55
C LYS A 192 28.87 12.10 8.69
N TYR A 193 29.00 11.36 7.58
CA TYR A 193 29.03 9.91 7.59
C TYR A 193 30.12 9.39 8.54
N GLY A 194 29.77 8.43 9.37
CA GLY A 194 30.65 7.83 10.36
C GLY A 194 30.65 8.51 11.74
N ASN A 195 30.08 9.69 11.89
CA ASN A 195 29.98 10.36 13.19
C ASN A 195 28.81 9.82 14.01
N PRO A 196 29.04 9.28 15.22
CA PRO A 196 27.95 8.90 16.13
C PRO A 196 27.27 10.13 16.74
N LYS A 197 26.13 9.92 17.42
CA LYS A 197 25.43 10.98 18.15
C LYS A 197 26.31 11.56 19.25
N GLY A 198 26.52 12.87 19.24
CA GLY A 198 27.28 13.62 20.26
C GLY A 198 28.79 13.57 20.09
N ALA A 199 29.31 13.25 18.91
CA ALA A 199 30.73 13.41 18.55
C ALA A 199 31.06 14.85 18.22
#